data_fd96daf4e76ea6f0a1dee66cf0c50d73
#
_entry.id   fd96daf4e76ea6f0a1dee66cf0c50d73
#
_cell.length_a   1.000
_cell.length_b   1.000
_cell.length_c   1.000
_cell.angle_alpha   90.00
_cell.angle_beta   90.00
_cell.angle_gamma   90.00
#
_symmetry.space_group_name_H-M   'P 1'
#
loop_
_entity.id
_entity.type
_entity.pdbx_description
1 polymer ?
#
loop_
_entity_poly.entity_id
_entity_poly.type
_entity_poly.pdbx_seq_one_letter_code
_entity_poly.pdbx_strand_id
1 'polypeptide(L)'
;MTKIKAIFFDIDGTLRSFKTKTIPENTKETLRALREKGIKLFIATGRAPFHITFLKDLIDFEFDGYVTINGQYCYLSTGEVLNNQVLPKEDIENVLPYFKENNIACDFALLDGAFINLKNSRVKWLEDELGDHERFIVLEDAYEKALNEKIYQLNVFVTEEEEVAFLEYMPNSKSARWTSAFTDVIPSDGGKDKGIDAIANHLDIKVEEIMAFGDGGNDIDMLKHVGVGVAMGNARDDVKEIADFVTADVDDDGITYALKHFRVLE
;
A
#
# COMPACT_ATOMS: atom_id res chain seq x y z
N MET A 1 -17.15 -0.18 -23.18
CA MET A 1 -16.32 0.05 -21.97
C MET A 1 -15.56 1.34 -22.16
N THR A 2 -15.40 2.13 -21.12
CA THR A 2 -14.55 3.32 -21.11
C THR A 2 -13.11 2.91 -21.44
N LYS A 3 -12.40 3.71 -22.23
CA LYS A 3 -11.00 3.40 -22.58
C LYS A 3 -10.11 3.61 -21.36
N ILE A 4 -9.43 2.57 -20.89
CA ILE A 4 -8.48 2.67 -19.77
C ILE A 4 -7.25 3.49 -20.22
N LYS A 5 -6.91 4.50 -19.42
CA LYS A 5 -5.76 5.40 -19.63
C LYS A 5 -4.66 5.19 -18.59
N ALA A 6 -5.03 4.75 -17.38
CA ALA A 6 -4.09 4.52 -16.29
C ALA A 6 -4.42 3.23 -15.54
N ILE A 7 -3.38 2.57 -15.03
CA ILE A 7 -3.52 1.37 -14.20
C ILE A 7 -2.66 1.53 -12.96
N PHE A 8 -3.25 1.24 -11.79
CA PHE A 8 -2.58 1.22 -10.51
C PHE A 8 -2.43 -0.22 -10.02
N PHE A 9 -1.26 -0.55 -9.53
CA PHE A 9 -0.95 -1.88 -9.03
C PHE A 9 -0.49 -1.80 -7.57
N ASP A 10 -1.08 -2.61 -6.70
CA ASP A 10 -0.41 -2.94 -5.46
C ASP A 10 0.84 -3.79 -5.72
N ILE A 11 1.73 -3.91 -4.73
CA ILE A 11 2.99 -4.65 -4.87
C ILE A 11 2.85 -6.09 -4.36
N ASP A 12 2.64 -6.24 -3.06
CA ASP A 12 2.80 -7.52 -2.36
C ASP A 12 1.55 -8.38 -2.46
N GLY A 13 1.61 -9.48 -3.22
CA GLY A 13 0.46 -10.32 -3.55
C GLY A 13 -0.23 -9.91 -4.86
N THR A 14 0.16 -8.79 -5.45
CA THR A 14 -0.40 -8.30 -6.72
C THR A 14 0.64 -8.30 -7.85
N LEU A 15 1.69 -7.46 -7.78
CA LEU A 15 2.81 -7.51 -8.72
C LEU A 15 3.85 -8.56 -8.29
N ARG A 16 4.15 -8.61 -7.00
CA ARG A 16 5.18 -9.47 -6.41
C ARG A 16 4.56 -10.65 -5.69
N SER A 17 4.94 -11.86 -6.06
CA SER A 17 4.52 -13.08 -5.39
C SER A 17 5.08 -13.18 -3.96
N PHE A 18 4.23 -13.55 -3.00
CA PHE A 18 4.69 -13.90 -1.65
C PHE A 18 5.53 -15.18 -1.63
N LYS A 19 5.29 -16.12 -2.55
CA LYS A 19 6.00 -17.41 -2.60
C LYS A 19 7.41 -17.28 -3.18
N THR A 20 7.51 -16.64 -4.35
CA THR A 20 8.78 -16.53 -5.08
C THR A 20 9.57 -15.27 -4.75
N LYS A 21 8.94 -14.29 -4.08
CA LYS A 21 9.48 -12.96 -3.79
C LYS A 21 9.92 -12.19 -5.07
N THR A 22 9.40 -12.58 -6.23
CA THR A 22 9.70 -12.00 -7.54
C THR A 22 8.43 -11.52 -8.24
N ILE A 23 8.58 -10.74 -9.30
CA ILE A 23 7.53 -10.39 -10.25
C ILE A 23 7.54 -11.46 -11.34
N PRO A 24 6.41 -12.16 -11.63
CA PRO A 24 6.33 -13.16 -12.70
C PRO A 24 6.75 -12.57 -14.05
N GLU A 25 7.44 -13.36 -14.90
CA GLU A 25 7.98 -12.86 -16.15
C GLU A 25 6.88 -12.38 -17.10
N ASN A 26 5.76 -13.13 -17.17
CA ASN A 26 4.62 -12.70 -17.97
C ASN A 26 4.02 -11.36 -17.51
N THR A 27 4.04 -11.08 -16.20
CA THR A 27 3.63 -9.76 -15.66
C THR A 27 4.58 -8.66 -16.16
N LYS A 28 5.89 -8.89 -16.19
CA LYS A 28 6.87 -7.92 -16.71
C LYS A 28 6.66 -7.63 -18.19
N GLU A 29 6.39 -8.68 -19.00
CA GLU A 29 6.05 -8.53 -20.42
C GLU A 29 4.75 -7.74 -20.61
N THR A 30 3.76 -8.03 -19.77
CA THR A 30 2.47 -7.35 -19.75
C THR A 30 2.62 -5.85 -19.46
N LEU A 31 3.43 -5.46 -18.47
CA LEU A 31 3.70 -4.04 -18.16
C LEU A 31 4.35 -3.32 -19.35
N ARG A 32 5.29 -3.97 -20.05
CA ARG A 32 5.91 -3.41 -21.27
C ARG A 32 4.88 -3.21 -22.38
N ALA A 33 4.03 -4.21 -22.63
CA ALA A 33 2.97 -4.13 -23.64
C ALA A 33 1.94 -3.01 -23.35
N LEU A 34 1.58 -2.82 -22.07
CA LEU A 34 0.70 -1.71 -21.65
C LEU A 34 1.32 -0.35 -21.93
N ARG A 35 2.62 -0.20 -21.66
CA ARG A 35 3.36 1.04 -21.96
C ARG A 35 3.40 1.34 -23.45
N GLU A 36 3.64 0.33 -24.30
CA GLU A 36 3.61 0.48 -25.76
C GLU A 36 2.24 0.94 -26.28
N LYS A 37 1.15 0.58 -25.59
CA LYS A 37 -0.21 1.09 -25.86
C LYS A 37 -0.45 2.51 -25.33
N GLY A 38 0.51 3.12 -24.65
CA GLY A 38 0.43 4.47 -24.09
C GLY A 38 -0.41 4.56 -22.81
N ILE A 39 -0.61 3.43 -22.11
CA ILE A 39 -1.30 3.39 -20.82
C ILE A 39 -0.30 3.80 -19.73
N LYS A 40 -0.71 4.69 -18.84
CA LYS A 40 0.07 5.13 -17.69
C LYS A 40 0.04 4.08 -16.59
N LEU A 41 1.20 3.79 -15.99
CA LEU A 41 1.33 2.71 -15.01
C LEU A 41 1.89 3.23 -13.68
N PHE A 42 1.18 2.94 -12.60
CA PHE A 42 1.46 3.46 -11.27
C PHE A 42 1.54 2.34 -10.24
N ILE A 43 2.32 2.56 -9.21
CA ILE A 43 2.31 1.76 -7.98
C ILE A 43 1.36 2.38 -6.96
N ALA A 44 0.60 1.55 -6.22
CA ALA A 44 -0.21 1.98 -5.09
C ALA A 44 -0.01 1.02 -3.90
N THR A 45 0.79 1.43 -2.90
CA THR A 45 1.29 0.53 -1.85
C THR A 45 1.23 1.15 -0.45
N GLY A 46 1.14 0.31 0.57
CA GLY A 46 1.35 0.71 1.97
C GLY A 46 2.82 0.99 2.32
N ARG A 47 3.75 0.55 1.46
CA ARG A 47 5.19 0.75 1.68
C ARG A 47 5.61 2.20 1.54
N ALA A 48 6.59 2.61 2.36
CA ALA A 48 7.24 3.93 2.23
C ALA A 48 8.18 3.98 1.00
N PRO A 49 8.52 5.18 0.50
CA PRO A 49 9.40 5.33 -0.67
C PRO A 49 10.74 4.59 -0.56
N PHE A 50 11.37 4.58 0.61
CA PHE A 50 12.63 3.88 0.81
C PHE A 50 12.46 2.35 0.78
N HIS A 51 11.29 1.83 1.14
CA HIS A 51 10.98 0.39 1.12
C HIS A 51 10.64 -0.18 -0.26
N ILE A 52 10.40 0.65 -1.28
CA ILE A 52 10.09 0.18 -2.65
C ILE A 52 11.29 0.21 -3.59
N THR A 53 12.47 0.58 -3.10
CA THR A 53 13.71 0.66 -3.92
C THR A 53 14.09 -0.68 -4.53
N PHE A 54 13.73 -1.80 -3.87
CA PHE A 54 13.97 -3.17 -4.36
C PHE A 54 13.25 -3.48 -5.69
N LEU A 55 12.20 -2.74 -6.06
CA LEU A 55 11.50 -2.96 -7.34
C LEU A 55 12.46 -2.86 -8.52
N LYS A 56 13.49 -2.00 -8.44
CA LYS A 56 14.51 -1.86 -9.50
C LYS A 56 15.33 -3.13 -9.70
N ASP A 57 15.48 -3.96 -8.65
CA ASP A 57 16.19 -5.23 -8.71
C ASP A 57 15.30 -6.35 -9.27
N LEU A 58 13.98 -6.22 -9.16
CA LEU A 58 13.01 -7.20 -9.63
C LEU A 58 12.58 -6.98 -11.08
N ILE A 59 12.57 -5.73 -11.55
CA ILE A 59 12.12 -5.37 -12.88
C ILE A 59 12.86 -4.13 -13.38
N ASP A 60 13.43 -4.23 -14.58
CA ASP A 60 13.92 -3.09 -15.35
C ASP A 60 12.75 -2.38 -16.03
N PHE A 61 12.03 -1.60 -15.22
CA PHE A 61 10.83 -0.88 -15.64
C PHE A 61 10.61 0.34 -14.73
N GLU A 62 10.38 1.51 -15.30
CA GLU A 62 10.08 2.73 -14.58
C GLU A 62 8.56 3.01 -14.61
N PHE A 63 7.90 3.06 -13.47
CA PHE A 63 6.51 3.45 -13.36
C PHE A 63 6.36 4.96 -13.54
N ASP A 64 5.19 5.42 -14.02
CA ASP A 64 4.91 6.85 -14.24
C ASP A 64 4.79 7.64 -12.92
N GLY A 65 4.49 6.95 -11.81
CA GLY A 65 4.44 7.53 -10.47
C GLY A 65 4.05 6.51 -9.39
N TYR A 66 3.94 7.01 -8.18
CA TYR A 66 3.84 6.18 -6.99
C TYR A 66 2.87 6.79 -5.98
N VAL A 67 1.93 6.00 -5.53
CA VAL A 67 1.08 6.22 -4.36
C VAL A 67 1.69 5.35 -3.25
N THR A 68 2.40 5.96 -2.30
CA THR A 68 3.11 5.26 -1.22
C THR A 68 2.51 5.59 0.15
N ILE A 69 2.83 4.78 1.15
CA ILE A 69 2.32 4.92 2.52
C ILE A 69 0.79 5.01 2.50
N ASN A 70 0.11 4.09 1.78
CA ASN A 70 -1.34 4.09 1.62
C ASN A 70 -1.92 5.45 1.17
N GLY A 71 -1.21 6.17 0.27
CA GLY A 71 -1.67 7.45 -0.27
C GLY A 71 -1.16 8.69 0.46
N GLN A 72 -0.42 8.55 1.56
CA GLN A 72 0.07 9.69 2.32
C GLN A 72 1.22 10.43 1.61
N TYR A 73 1.95 9.75 0.75
CA TYR A 73 2.98 10.37 -0.08
C TYR A 73 2.89 9.90 -1.52
N CYS A 74 2.49 10.80 -2.42
CA CYS A 74 2.30 10.50 -3.84
C CYS A 74 3.21 11.38 -4.68
N TYR A 75 3.88 10.78 -5.66
CA TYR A 75 4.82 11.49 -6.53
C TYR A 75 4.92 10.84 -7.92
N LEU A 76 5.27 11.64 -8.91
CA LEU A 76 5.56 11.18 -10.27
C LEU A 76 7.02 10.73 -10.41
N SER A 77 7.33 9.95 -11.45
CA SER A 77 8.71 9.55 -11.79
C SER A 77 9.64 10.75 -12.04
N THR A 78 9.07 11.90 -12.39
CA THR A 78 9.79 13.19 -12.50
C THR A 78 10.31 13.74 -11.17
N GLY A 79 9.86 13.17 -10.03
CA GLY A 79 10.13 13.67 -8.69
C GLY A 79 9.12 14.73 -8.20
N GLU A 80 8.12 15.09 -9.00
CA GLU A 80 7.06 16.01 -8.58
C GLU A 80 6.15 15.35 -7.54
N VAL A 81 6.02 15.99 -6.37
CA VAL A 81 5.19 15.52 -5.25
C VAL A 81 3.79 16.09 -5.38
N LEU A 82 2.79 15.20 -5.42
CA LEU A 82 1.38 15.55 -5.60
C LEU A 82 0.57 15.46 -4.30
N ASN A 83 0.99 14.63 -3.37
CA ASN A 83 0.42 14.57 -2.01
C ASN A 83 1.53 14.34 -0.99
N ASN A 84 1.41 14.99 0.17
CA ASN A 84 2.35 14.88 1.28
C ASN A 84 1.61 15.14 2.59
N GLN A 85 1.05 14.09 3.19
CA GLN A 85 0.18 14.15 4.35
C GLN A 85 0.76 13.32 5.50
N VAL A 86 0.87 13.92 6.67
CA VAL A 86 1.33 13.25 7.90
C VAL A 86 0.14 12.90 8.80
N LEU A 87 0.34 11.95 9.71
CA LEU A 87 -0.61 11.69 10.77
C LEU A 87 -0.83 12.93 11.64
N PRO A 88 -2.05 13.19 12.10
CA PRO A 88 -2.33 14.26 13.04
C PRO A 88 -1.48 14.10 14.30
N LYS A 89 -0.75 15.16 14.66
CA LYS A 89 0.15 15.13 15.81
C LYS A 89 -0.59 14.84 17.12
N GLU A 90 -1.80 15.36 17.28
CA GLU A 90 -2.67 15.12 18.43
C GLU A 90 -2.97 13.63 18.61
N ASP A 91 -3.26 12.90 17.52
CA ASP A 91 -3.53 11.46 17.57
C ASP A 91 -2.30 10.69 18.04
N ILE A 92 -1.10 11.09 17.58
CA ILE A 92 0.17 10.50 18.05
C ILE A 92 0.37 10.78 19.53
N GLU A 93 0.22 12.04 19.98
CA GLU A 93 0.36 12.43 21.40
C GLU A 93 -0.59 11.63 22.30
N ASN A 94 -1.82 11.42 21.85
CA ASN A 94 -2.86 10.71 22.62
C ASN A 94 -2.62 9.20 22.71
N VAL A 95 -2.12 8.55 21.65
CA VAL A 95 -2.00 7.09 21.58
C VAL A 95 -0.72 6.55 22.23
N LEU A 96 0.37 7.33 22.26
CA LEU A 96 1.66 6.85 22.78
C LEU A 96 1.62 6.39 24.24
N PRO A 97 0.92 7.05 25.19
CA PRO A 97 0.77 6.55 26.55
C PRO A 97 0.09 5.17 26.59
N TYR A 98 -0.96 4.97 25.78
CA TYR A 98 -1.66 3.69 25.67
C TYR A 98 -0.73 2.58 25.16
N PHE A 99 0.07 2.84 24.13
CA PHE A 99 1.04 1.86 23.61
C PHE A 99 2.08 1.48 24.66
N LYS A 100 2.55 2.46 25.44
CA LYS A 100 3.52 2.24 26.51
C LYS A 100 2.95 1.38 27.65
N GLU A 101 1.75 1.69 28.11
CA GLU A 101 1.08 0.99 29.22
C GLU A 101 0.72 -0.46 28.85
N ASN A 102 0.35 -0.71 27.59
CA ASN A 102 -0.09 -2.01 27.12
C ASN A 102 1.01 -2.82 26.36
N ASN A 103 2.27 -2.33 26.36
CA ASN A 103 3.39 -2.96 25.64
C ASN A 103 3.06 -3.28 24.15
N ILE A 104 2.40 -2.36 23.45
CA ILE A 104 2.05 -2.50 22.05
C ILE A 104 3.27 -2.15 21.20
N ALA A 105 3.66 -3.09 20.34
CA ALA A 105 4.70 -2.82 19.34
C ALA A 105 4.12 -1.94 18.23
N CYS A 106 4.83 -0.88 17.91
CA CYS A 106 4.44 0.07 16.86
C CYS A 106 5.67 0.52 16.09
N ASP A 107 5.63 0.36 14.77
CA ASP A 107 6.59 0.93 13.84
C ASP A 107 6.09 2.29 13.35
N PHE A 108 6.96 3.28 13.34
CA PHE A 108 6.70 4.66 12.97
C PHE A 108 7.34 4.93 11.61
N ALA A 109 6.52 5.06 10.58
CA ALA A 109 6.98 5.25 9.21
C ALA A 109 7.27 6.72 8.88
N LEU A 110 8.48 6.98 8.41
CA LEU A 110 8.96 8.23 7.83
C LEU A 110 9.07 8.09 6.31
N LEU A 111 9.44 9.16 5.59
CA LEU A 111 9.70 9.06 4.15
C LEU A 111 11.01 8.33 3.82
N ASP A 112 12.01 8.47 4.67
CA ASP A 112 13.39 8.02 4.45
C ASP A 112 13.86 6.97 5.46
N GLY A 113 12.95 6.46 6.28
CA GLY A 113 13.23 5.43 7.27
C GLY A 113 12.02 5.07 8.11
N ALA A 114 12.23 4.16 9.04
CA ALA A 114 11.25 3.79 10.04
C ALA A 114 11.98 3.39 11.34
N PHE A 115 11.26 3.40 12.45
CA PHE A 115 11.77 2.93 13.74
C PHE A 115 10.64 2.34 14.57
N ILE A 116 10.96 1.38 15.42
CA ILE A 116 9.99 0.69 16.26
C ILE A 116 10.32 0.90 17.74
N ASN A 117 9.27 0.95 18.58
CA ASN A 117 9.43 1.10 20.03
C ASN A 117 9.89 -0.19 20.73
N LEU A 118 9.40 -1.34 20.28
CA LEU A 118 9.75 -2.66 20.83
C LEU A 118 9.50 -3.77 19.81
N LYS A 119 10.08 -4.94 20.02
CA LYS A 119 9.81 -6.14 19.22
C LYS A 119 9.07 -7.19 20.06
N ASN A 120 7.99 -7.70 19.49
CA ASN A 120 7.24 -8.85 20.00
C ASN A 120 7.24 -10.00 18.98
N SER A 121 6.48 -11.06 19.23
CA SER A 121 6.41 -12.21 18.32
C SER A 121 5.79 -11.88 16.96
N ARG A 122 4.88 -10.91 16.87
CA ARG A 122 4.26 -10.46 15.61
C ARG A 122 5.25 -9.68 14.74
N VAL A 123 6.07 -8.81 15.36
CA VAL A 123 7.16 -8.11 14.65
C VAL A 123 8.15 -9.11 14.08
N LYS A 124 8.56 -10.11 14.90
CA LYS A 124 9.48 -11.15 14.45
C LYS A 124 8.89 -11.97 13.30
N TRP A 125 7.62 -12.33 13.38
CA TRP A 125 6.94 -13.02 12.28
C TRP A 125 6.99 -12.21 10.97
N LEU A 126 6.76 -10.89 11.04
CA LEU A 126 6.82 -10.03 9.86
C LEU A 126 8.25 -9.94 9.28
N GLU A 127 9.27 -9.81 10.14
CA GLU A 127 10.68 -9.84 9.72
C GLU A 127 11.03 -11.14 8.98
N ASP A 128 10.53 -12.28 9.50
CA ASP A 128 10.76 -13.59 8.89
C ASP A 128 10.01 -13.72 7.54
N GLU A 129 8.79 -13.16 7.43
CA GLU A 129 7.96 -13.21 6.21
C GLU A 129 8.48 -12.30 5.11
N LEU A 130 8.91 -11.09 5.45
CA LEU A 130 9.42 -10.11 4.48
C LEU A 130 10.89 -10.38 4.07
N GLY A 131 11.64 -11.07 4.93
CA GLY A 131 13.03 -11.47 4.70
C GLY A 131 14.07 -10.48 5.28
N ASP A 132 15.37 -10.80 5.10
CA ASP A 132 16.49 -10.12 5.76
C ASP A 132 16.64 -8.61 5.48
N HIS A 133 15.93 -8.07 4.50
CA HIS A 133 16.01 -6.66 4.12
C HIS A 133 15.08 -5.74 4.91
N GLU A 134 14.16 -6.32 5.71
CA GLU A 134 13.10 -5.62 6.41
C GLU A 134 13.27 -5.74 7.94
N ARG A 135 14.44 -5.39 8.46
CA ARG A 135 14.68 -5.42 9.92
C ARG A 135 14.29 -4.12 10.57
N PHE A 136 13.38 -4.21 11.53
CA PHE A 136 12.96 -3.07 12.35
C PHE A 136 14.08 -2.61 13.29
N ILE A 137 14.33 -1.31 13.33
CA ILE A 137 15.31 -0.70 14.24
C ILE A 137 14.59 -0.27 15.51
N VAL A 138 14.87 -0.97 16.63
CA VAL A 138 14.33 -0.61 17.93
C VAL A 138 15.08 0.60 18.49
N LEU A 139 14.33 1.63 18.87
CA LEU A 139 14.88 2.82 19.55
C LEU A 139 14.36 2.91 20.98
N GLU A 140 15.27 3.16 21.94
CA GLU A 140 14.91 3.38 23.35
C GLU A 140 14.11 4.66 23.55
N ASP A 141 14.36 5.69 22.73
CA ASP A 141 13.70 6.99 22.71
C ASP A 141 12.59 7.09 21.64
N ALA A 142 12.06 5.95 21.14
CA ALA A 142 11.08 5.90 20.05
C ALA A 142 9.87 6.83 20.29
N TYR A 143 9.35 6.91 21.52
CA TYR A 143 8.20 7.76 21.84
C TYR A 143 8.56 9.26 21.76
N GLU A 144 9.75 9.64 22.26
CA GLU A 144 10.23 11.03 22.17
C GLU A 144 10.47 11.41 20.72
N LYS A 145 11.07 10.51 19.94
CA LYS A 145 11.28 10.71 18.51
C LYS A 145 9.97 10.85 17.76
N ALA A 146 8.97 10.01 18.02
CA ALA A 146 7.65 10.08 17.38
C ALA A 146 6.94 11.42 17.60
N LEU A 147 7.15 12.07 18.76
CA LEU A 147 6.59 13.40 19.06
C LEU A 147 7.29 14.54 18.30
N ASN A 148 8.51 14.33 17.82
CA ASN A 148 9.34 15.34 17.18
C ASN A 148 9.51 15.16 15.66
N GLU A 149 9.15 14.00 15.12
CA GLU A 149 9.25 13.68 13.69
C GLU A 149 7.92 13.81 12.96
N LYS A 150 7.99 13.86 11.63
CA LYS A 150 6.82 13.78 10.75
C LYS A 150 6.48 12.32 10.51
N ILE A 151 5.52 11.81 11.24
CA ILE A 151 5.04 10.42 11.10
C ILE A 151 3.95 10.39 10.02
N TYR A 152 4.13 9.52 9.03
CA TYR A 152 3.18 9.36 7.92
C TYR A 152 2.20 8.22 8.16
N GLN A 153 2.63 7.17 8.86
CA GLN A 153 1.85 5.97 9.14
C GLN A 153 2.38 5.32 10.41
N LEU A 154 1.50 4.70 11.16
CA LEU A 154 1.87 3.74 12.20
C LEU A 154 1.58 2.33 11.71
N ASN A 155 2.50 1.39 11.93
CA ASN A 155 2.23 -0.04 11.77
C ASN A 155 2.09 -0.64 13.17
N VAL A 156 0.84 -0.83 13.60
CA VAL A 156 0.52 -1.23 14.98
C VAL A 156 0.31 -2.73 15.05
N PHE A 157 1.16 -3.44 15.80
CA PHE A 157 1.18 -4.90 15.89
C PHE A 157 0.15 -5.45 16.88
N VAL A 158 -1.10 -5.41 16.49
CA VAL A 158 -2.28 -5.83 17.26
C VAL A 158 -3.18 -6.73 16.43
N THR A 159 -4.07 -7.50 17.08
CA THR A 159 -5.18 -8.20 16.40
C THR A 159 -6.26 -7.20 15.99
N GLU A 160 -7.20 -7.66 15.18
CA GLU A 160 -8.37 -6.88 14.78
C GLU A 160 -9.26 -6.49 15.96
N GLU A 161 -9.37 -7.37 16.97
CA GLU A 161 -10.12 -7.11 18.20
C GLU A 161 -9.44 -6.04 19.08
N GLU A 162 -8.11 -6.05 19.15
CA GLU A 162 -7.32 -5.06 19.92
C GLU A 162 -7.30 -3.68 19.24
N GLU A 163 -7.57 -3.62 17.95
CA GLU A 163 -7.51 -2.41 17.13
C GLU A 163 -8.49 -1.33 17.59
N VAL A 164 -9.71 -1.72 17.92
CA VAL A 164 -10.77 -0.80 18.34
C VAL A 164 -10.34 0.03 19.55
N ALA A 165 -9.65 -0.58 20.51
CA ALA A 165 -9.29 0.07 21.77
C ALA A 165 -8.28 1.22 21.60
N PHE A 166 -7.26 1.08 20.74
CA PHE A 166 -6.29 2.15 20.55
C PHE A 166 -6.80 3.23 19.59
N LEU A 167 -7.67 2.89 18.62
CA LEU A 167 -8.25 3.88 17.70
C LEU A 167 -9.13 4.91 18.40
N GLU A 168 -9.66 4.61 19.59
CA GLU A 168 -10.36 5.61 20.41
C GLU A 168 -9.46 6.80 20.80
N TYR A 169 -8.15 6.59 20.85
CA TYR A 169 -7.15 7.65 21.09
C TYR A 169 -6.72 8.40 19.81
N MET A 170 -7.18 7.95 18.64
CA MET A 170 -6.79 8.49 17.34
C MET A 170 -8.01 8.89 16.47
N PRO A 171 -8.85 9.86 16.94
CA PRO A 171 -10.13 10.17 16.30
C PRO A 171 -10.01 10.76 14.88
N ASN A 172 -8.84 11.25 14.50
CA ASN A 172 -8.59 11.80 13.15
C ASN A 172 -7.83 10.81 12.25
N SER A 173 -7.72 9.55 12.68
CA SER A 173 -7.03 8.48 11.95
C SER A 173 -7.94 7.29 11.74
N LYS A 174 -7.58 6.41 10.81
CA LYS A 174 -8.28 5.14 10.53
C LYS A 174 -7.28 4.03 10.30
N SER A 175 -7.74 2.78 10.44
CA SER A 175 -6.95 1.61 10.09
C SER A 175 -7.07 1.26 8.60
N ALA A 176 -5.99 0.65 8.07
CA ALA A 176 -5.90 0.11 6.72
C ALA A 176 -5.23 -1.28 6.81
N ARG A 177 -5.96 -2.26 7.35
CA ARG A 177 -5.44 -3.60 7.65
C ARG A 177 -5.36 -4.48 6.41
N TRP A 178 -4.19 -5.07 6.17
CA TRP A 178 -3.99 -6.06 5.12
C TRP A 178 -3.52 -7.44 5.62
N THR A 179 -3.10 -7.54 6.89
CA THR A 179 -2.65 -8.79 7.53
C THR A 179 -3.26 -8.95 8.92
N SER A 180 -3.32 -10.18 9.44
CA SER A 180 -3.77 -10.45 10.80
C SER A 180 -2.78 -10.01 11.88
N ALA A 181 -1.51 -9.80 11.55
CA ALA A 181 -0.43 -9.51 12.50
C ALA A 181 -0.38 -8.05 12.96
N PHE A 182 -0.75 -7.11 12.10
CA PHE A 182 -0.73 -5.67 12.37
C PHE A 182 -1.72 -4.90 11.50
N THR A 183 -1.92 -3.65 11.82
CA THR A 183 -2.67 -2.70 10.98
C THR A 183 -1.84 -1.47 10.69
N ASP A 184 -1.96 -0.95 9.47
CA ASP A 184 -1.52 0.39 9.13
C ASP A 184 -2.53 1.39 9.68
N VAL A 185 -2.06 2.49 10.29
CA VAL A 185 -2.89 3.60 10.73
C VAL A 185 -2.50 4.84 9.97
N ILE A 186 -3.48 5.42 9.30
CA ILE A 186 -3.32 6.57 8.41
C ILE A 186 -4.34 7.67 8.78
N PRO A 187 -4.20 8.91 8.32
CA PRO A 187 -5.21 9.94 8.48
C PRO A 187 -6.59 9.47 7.97
N SER A 188 -7.66 9.87 8.65
CA SER A 188 -9.03 9.43 8.33
C SER A 188 -9.49 9.82 6.92
N ASP A 189 -8.98 10.94 6.40
CA ASP A 189 -9.18 11.45 5.04
C ASP A 189 -8.13 10.97 4.03
N GLY A 190 -7.19 10.09 4.45
CA GLY A 190 -6.20 9.44 3.60
C GLY A 190 -6.71 8.13 2.97
N GLY A 191 -5.87 7.48 2.18
CA GLY A 191 -6.14 6.20 1.53
C GLY A 191 -5.50 6.11 0.14
N LYS A 192 -5.35 4.89 -0.40
CA LYS A 192 -4.84 4.68 -1.76
C LYS A 192 -5.73 5.37 -2.80
N ASP A 193 -7.04 5.41 -2.58
CA ASP A 193 -8.04 6.12 -3.40
C ASP A 193 -7.73 7.63 -3.48
N LYS A 194 -7.37 8.25 -2.35
CA LYS A 194 -7.00 9.68 -2.31
C LYS A 194 -5.68 9.96 -3.03
N GLY A 195 -4.73 9.03 -2.93
CA GLY A 195 -3.50 9.10 -3.71
C GLY A 195 -3.74 8.96 -5.21
N ILE A 196 -4.68 8.11 -5.63
CA ILE A 196 -5.12 7.98 -7.02
C ILE A 196 -5.76 9.30 -7.49
N ASP A 197 -6.65 9.89 -6.70
CA ASP A 197 -7.27 11.18 -7.02
C ASP A 197 -6.21 12.28 -7.26
N ALA A 198 -5.18 12.34 -6.42
CA ALA A 198 -4.11 13.33 -6.58
C ALA A 198 -3.38 13.19 -7.93
N ILE A 199 -3.06 11.95 -8.33
CA ILE A 199 -2.41 11.67 -9.62
C ILE A 199 -3.37 11.88 -10.78
N ALA A 200 -4.61 11.38 -10.69
CA ALA A 200 -5.62 11.46 -11.73
C ALA A 200 -5.97 12.93 -12.06
N ASN A 201 -6.18 13.75 -11.05
CA ASN A 201 -6.45 15.18 -11.19
C ASN A 201 -5.27 15.92 -11.86
N HIS A 202 -4.03 15.61 -11.47
CA HIS A 202 -2.84 16.22 -12.07
C HIS A 202 -2.70 15.87 -13.56
N LEU A 203 -3.06 14.64 -13.95
CA LEU A 203 -2.94 14.15 -15.33
C LEU A 203 -4.20 14.36 -16.18
N ASP A 204 -5.26 14.97 -15.65
CA ASP A 204 -6.58 15.12 -16.31
C ASP A 204 -7.15 13.77 -16.79
N ILE A 205 -7.03 12.74 -15.94
CA ILE A 205 -7.57 11.40 -16.15
C ILE A 205 -8.79 11.24 -15.25
N LYS A 206 -9.91 10.80 -15.82
CA LYS A 206 -11.12 10.53 -15.05
C LYS A 206 -11.02 9.19 -14.32
N VAL A 207 -11.61 9.10 -13.15
CA VAL A 207 -11.61 7.87 -12.34
C VAL A 207 -12.16 6.66 -13.10
N GLU A 208 -13.17 6.88 -13.96
CA GLU A 208 -13.77 5.84 -14.82
C GLU A 208 -12.83 5.34 -15.94
N GLU A 209 -11.70 6.02 -16.16
CA GLU A 209 -10.66 5.65 -17.12
C GLU A 209 -9.48 4.94 -16.44
N ILE A 210 -9.62 4.61 -15.14
CA ILE A 210 -8.60 3.97 -14.32
C ILE A 210 -9.01 2.52 -14.02
N MET A 211 -8.03 1.62 -14.08
CA MET A 211 -8.12 0.26 -13.56
C MET A 211 -7.15 0.11 -12.38
N ALA A 212 -7.51 -0.67 -11.37
CA ALA A 212 -6.60 -0.97 -10.26
C ALA A 212 -6.60 -2.47 -9.95
N PHE A 213 -5.45 -2.96 -9.49
CA PHE A 213 -5.23 -4.34 -9.05
C PHE A 213 -4.77 -4.33 -7.59
N GLY A 214 -5.37 -5.21 -6.77
CA GLY A 214 -5.03 -5.34 -5.36
C GLY A 214 -5.44 -6.69 -4.78
N ASP A 215 -4.97 -7.01 -3.57
CA ASP A 215 -5.30 -8.27 -2.88
C ASP A 215 -5.51 -8.09 -1.36
N GLY A 216 -5.03 -7.00 -0.78
CA GLY A 216 -5.10 -6.69 0.65
C GLY A 216 -6.32 -5.85 1.05
N GLY A 217 -6.66 -5.86 2.34
CA GLY A 217 -7.76 -5.04 2.86
C GLY A 217 -7.55 -3.53 2.68
N ASN A 218 -6.29 -3.07 2.62
CA ASN A 218 -5.93 -1.68 2.31
C ASN A 218 -6.13 -1.29 0.83
N ASP A 219 -6.52 -2.25 -0.03
CA ASP A 219 -6.88 -2.00 -1.43
C ASP A 219 -8.39 -1.76 -1.62
N ILE A 220 -9.21 -2.09 -0.64
CA ILE A 220 -10.67 -2.05 -0.75
C ILE A 220 -11.16 -0.68 -1.24
N ASP A 221 -10.70 0.40 -0.62
CA ASP A 221 -11.11 1.76 -0.99
C ASP A 221 -10.66 2.10 -2.43
N MET A 222 -9.44 1.71 -2.81
CA MET A 222 -8.91 1.88 -4.15
C MET A 222 -9.74 1.12 -5.20
N LEU A 223 -10.02 -0.17 -4.96
CA LEU A 223 -10.75 -1.02 -5.90
C LEU A 223 -12.20 -0.58 -6.09
N LYS A 224 -12.86 -0.06 -5.04
CA LYS A 224 -14.21 0.52 -5.12
C LYS A 224 -14.24 1.87 -5.83
N HIS A 225 -13.15 2.60 -5.80
CA HIS A 225 -13.08 3.98 -6.27
C HIS A 225 -12.89 4.10 -7.78
N VAL A 226 -12.07 3.23 -8.37
CA VAL A 226 -11.70 3.30 -9.80
C VAL A 226 -12.80 2.76 -10.72
N GLY A 227 -12.67 3.03 -12.03
CA GLY A 227 -13.61 2.57 -13.04
C GLY A 227 -13.64 1.05 -13.23
N VAL A 228 -12.54 0.34 -12.92
CA VAL A 228 -12.47 -1.13 -12.89
C VAL A 228 -11.53 -1.57 -11.77
N GLY A 229 -12.09 -2.06 -10.69
CA GLY A 229 -11.37 -2.66 -9.58
C GLY A 229 -11.22 -4.17 -9.74
N VAL A 230 -9.99 -4.66 -9.75
CA VAL A 230 -9.67 -6.09 -9.94
C VAL A 230 -9.02 -6.66 -8.69
N ALA A 231 -9.67 -7.63 -8.06
CA ALA A 231 -9.06 -8.42 -6.99
C ALA A 231 -8.26 -9.58 -7.57
N MET A 232 -7.05 -9.80 -7.03
CA MET A 232 -6.23 -10.97 -7.38
C MET A 232 -6.88 -12.26 -6.88
N GLY A 233 -6.57 -13.41 -7.50
CA GLY A 233 -7.08 -14.72 -7.09
C GLY A 233 -6.65 -15.12 -5.68
N ASN A 234 -5.48 -14.67 -5.23
CA ASN A 234 -4.95 -14.83 -3.87
C ASN A 234 -5.48 -13.79 -2.88
N ALA A 235 -6.33 -12.84 -3.29
CA ALA A 235 -6.89 -11.82 -2.41
C ALA A 235 -7.75 -12.42 -1.29
N ARG A 236 -7.92 -11.65 -0.21
CA ARG A 236 -8.87 -11.96 0.88
C ARG A 236 -10.31 -11.98 0.33
N ASP A 237 -11.18 -12.73 1.00
CA ASP A 237 -12.57 -12.86 0.56
C ASP A 237 -13.33 -11.53 0.57
N ASP A 238 -13.12 -10.67 1.58
CA ASP A 238 -13.71 -9.33 1.66
C ASP A 238 -13.27 -8.40 0.52
N VAL A 239 -12.04 -8.56 0.02
CA VAL A 239 -11.54 -7.83 -1.16
C VAL A 239 -12.16 -8.36 -2.45
N LYS A 240 -12.32 -9.69 -2.57
CA LYS A 240 -12.98 -10.32 -3.72
C LYS A 240 -14.45 -9.95 -3.83
N GLU A 241 -15.15 -9.83 -2.70
CA GLU A 241 -16.58 -9.50 -2.65
C GLU A 241 -16.91 -8.11 -3.20
N ILE A 242 -15.96 -7.16 -3.10
CA ILE A 242 -16.20 -5.76 -3.50
C ILE A 242 -15.64 -5.40 -4.87
N ALA A 243 -14.83 -6.26 -5.47
CA ALA A 243 -14.19 -5.99 -6.75
C ALA A 243 -15.15 -6.18 -7.93
N ASP A 244 -14.96 -5.42 -9.00
CA ASP A 244 -15.69 -5.61 -10.26
C ASP A 244 -15.35 -6.95 -10.92
N PHE A 245 -14.15 -7.45 -10.69
CA PHE A 245 -13.67 -8.71 -11.25
C PHE A 245 -12.64 -9.37 -10.32
N VAL A 246 -12.79 -10.68 -10.15
CA VAL A 246 -11.77 -11.51 -9.48
C VAL A 246 -10.99 -12.24 -10.56
N THR A 247 -9.69 -11.98 -10.63
CA THR A 247 -8.80 -12.59 -11.60
C THR A 247 -8.10 -13.85 -11.04
N ALA A 248 -7.14 -14.41 -11.75
CA ALA A 248 -6.31 -15.52 -11.26
C ALA A 248 -5.29 -15.06 -10.20
N ASP A 249 -4.60 -16.00 -9.57
CA ASP A 249 -3.53 -15.76 -8.59
C ASP A 249 -2.36 -14.99 -9.24
N VAL A 250 -1.59 -14.29 -8.41
CA VAL A 250 -0.36 -13.59 -8.85
C VAL A 250 0.62 -14.55 -9.54
N ASP A 251 0.67 -15.80 -9.10
CA ASP A 251 1.52 -16.86 -9.68
C ASP A 251 0.91 -17.51 -10.94
N ASP A 252 -0.36 -17.24 -11.25
CA ASP A 252 -1.11 -17.82 -12.38
C ASP A 252 -1.52 -16.75 -13.40
N ASP A 253 -0.64 -15.77 -13.64
CA ASP A 253 -0.82 -14.70 -14.64
C ASP A 253 -2.08 -13.83 -14.48
N GLY A 254 -2.56 -13.63 -13.25
CA GLY A 254 -3.81 -12.95 -12.95
C GLY A 254 -3.96 -11.57 -13.60
N ILE A 255 -2.89 -10.75 -13.59
CA ILE A 255 -2.93 -9.41 -14.20
C ILE A 255 -3.19 -9.51 -15.71
N THR A 256 -2.44 -10.36 -16.40
CA THR A 256 -2.59 -10.57 -17.85
C THR A 256 -3.98 -11.10 -18.20
N TYR A 257 -4.48 -12.04 -17.40
CA TYR A 257 -5.81 -12.61 -17.58
C TYR A 257 -6.91 -11.55 -17.50
N ALA A 258 -6.89 -10.69 -16.47
CA ALA A 258 -7.85 -9.60 -16.32
C ALA A 258 -7.77 -8.59 -17.48
N LEU A 259 -6.56 -8.19 -17.89
CA LEU A 259 -6.36 -7.23 -18.97
C LEU A 259 -6.89 -7.76 -20.32
N LYS A 260 -6.79 -9.07 -20.58
CA LYS A 260 -7.40 -9.72 -21.75
C LYS A 260 -8.92 -9.80 -21.62
N HIS A 261 -9.44 -10.13 -20.44
CA HIS A 261 -10.89 -10.15 -20.17
C HIS A 261 -11.54 -8.79 -20.50
N PHE A 262 -10.93 -7.70 -20.04
CA PHE A 262 -11.41 -6.34 -20.31
C PHE A 262 -10.98 -5.78 -21.68
N ARG A 263 -10.29 -6.57 -22.51
CA ARG A 263 -9.79 -6.18 -23.85
C ARG A 263 -8.85 -4.95 -23.81
N VAL A 264 -8.13 -4.77 -22.73
CA VAL A 264 -7.04 -3.78 -22.61
C VAL A 264 -5.82 -4.31 -23.35
N LEU A 265 -5.58 -5.62 -23.26
CA LEU A 265 -4.65 -6.39 -24.10
C LEU A 265 -5.40 -7.39 -24.99
N GLU A 266 -4.72 -7.84 -26.06
CA GLU A 266 -5.23 -8.85 -26.98
C GLU A 266 -5.00 -10.28 -26.46
#